data_6b3206a037b6e4c880bb96be70396877
#
_entry.id   6b3206a037b6e4c880bb96be70396877
#
_cell.length_a   1.000
_cell.length_b   1.000
_cell.length_c   1.000
_cell.angle_alpha   90.00
_cell.angle_beta   90.00
_cell.angle_gamma   90.00
#
_symmetry.space_group_name_H-M   'P 1'
#
loop_
_entity.id
_entity.type
_entity.pdbx_description
1 polymer ?
#
loop_
_entity_poly.entity_id
_entity_poly.type
_entity_poly.pdbx_seq_one_letter_code
_entity_poly.pdbx_strand_id
1 'polypeptide(L)'
;MHHVVLFTYTRDTRSVATVATGARDTRARARARRRARARAAMPARESSGAPVAFPWLDATYAPVTFAPWTTDARRRAWVGVFRASAASFERRAALDEASGDGATARARAFARAFEAACARCEAGDEDAREACRGEASGGAWWAPWEGVNCLEMCRARDGILRRCGFADCFRGVKAAENATALRALAGALAATDGIEDDGERLLALVRGVFAGNIFDLGAASSADLYDTDGVDFASTVNGLKPRPWCVDDFDALRARFATKTHAKAIVFVDNAGADVCLGMIPFIRELLRRGTEVVVAANETPSINDVTALEMREQIIPALLEMGDSVLRDAIVGKRMRVVSSGSDMPVIDLRYLSAEACAEAETCDLLVLEGMGRGIETNLWAKFVKIDALKLGMVKHLEVAELLDGELYDCVCKFDVGR
;
A
#
# COMPACT_ATOMS: atom_id res chain seq x y z
N MET A 1 -35.37 1.48 -7.56
CA MET A 1 -35.54 0.77 -8.84
C MET A 1 -34.30 1.11 -9.68
N HIS A 2 -33.21 0.33 -9.59
CA HIS A 2 -32.09 0.44 -10.50
C HIS A 2 -31.86 -0.90 -11.18
N HIS A 3 -31.93 -0.85 -12.50
CA HIS A 3 -31.74 -1.99 -13.39
C HIS A 3 -30.26 -2.34 -13.46
N VAL A 4 -29.92 -3.58 -13.10
CA VAL A 4 -28.64 -4.21 -13.40
C VAL A 4 -28.71 -4.78 -14.81
N VAL A 5 -27.82 -4.35 -15.68
CA VAL A 5 -27.64 -4.92 -17.02
C VAL A 5 -26.44 -5.86 -16.98
N LEU A 6 -26.70 -7.14 -17.13
CA LEU A 6 -25.69 -8.19 -17.32
C LEU A 6 -25.32 -8.26 -18.80
N PHE A 7 -24.06 -8.05 -19.13
CA PHE A 7 -23.51 -8.38 -20.44
C PHE A 7 -22.67 -9.66 -20.34
N THR A 8 -23.11 -10.71 -21.02
CA THR A 8 -22.36 -11.93 -21.29
C THR A 8 -21.56 -11.76 -22.58
N TYR A 9 -20.26 -11.95 -22.55
CA TYR A 9 -19.41 -11.97 -23.75
C TYR A 9 -18.85 -13.37 -23.98
N THR A 10 -19.26 -13.98 -25.09
CA THR A 10 -18.68 -15.23 -25.62
C THR A 10 -17.53 -14.89 -26.54
N ARG A 11 -16.36 -15.46 -26.28
CA ARG A 11 -15.18 -15.39 -27.15
C ARG A 11 -15.09 -16.60 -28.04
N ASP A 12 -15.09 -16.36 -29.34
CA ASP A 12 -14.77 -17.35 -30.36
C ASP A 12 -13.27 -17.30 -30.70
N THR A 13 -12.63 -18.46 -30.66
CA THR A 13 -11.20 -18.62 -30.95
C THR A 13 -11.03 -19.45 -32.19
N ARG A 14 -10.41 -18.88 -33.24
CA ARG A 14 -9.75 -19.68 -34.30
C ARG A 14 -8.47 -19.02 -34.78
N SER A 15 -7.39 -19.76 -34.52
CA SER A 15 -6.38 -20.29 -35.46
C SER A 15 -5.41 -19.26 -36.09
N VAL A 16 -4.11 -19.46 -36.17
CA VAL A 16 -3.23 -20.39 -36.86
C VAL A 16 -1.77 -19.95 -36.63
N ALA A 17 -0.83 -20.73 -36.35
CA ALA A 17 0.25 -21.30 -37.17
C ALA A 17 1.51 -21.62 -36.35
N THR A 18 1.92 -22.82 -36.53
CA THR A 18 3.14 -23.50 -36.07
C THR A 18 4.36 -22.99 -36.84
N VAL A 19 5.49 -22.76 -36.18
CA VAL A 19 6.82 -23.15 -36.68
C VAL A 19 7.79 -23.35 -35.52
N ALA A 20 8.55 -24.44 -35.61
CA ALA A 20 9.46 -25.00 -34.63
C ALA A 20 10.76 -24.19 -34.42
N THR A 21 11.11 -23.98 -33.14
CA THR A 21 12.51 -23.85 -32.69
C THR A 21 12.59 -24.36 -31.24
N GLY A 22 12.51 -25.64 -31.09
CA GLY A 22 12.33 -26.26 -29.81
C GLY A 22 13.56 -27.02 -29.29
N ALA A 23 14.62 -26.44 -28.84
CA ALA A 23 15.57 -27.08 -27.93
C ALA A 23 16.45 -26.10 -27.13
N ARG A 24 16.58 -24.83 -27.52
CA ARG A 24 17.33 -23.85 -26.75
C ARG A 24 16.46 -23.10 -25.73
N ASP A 25 15.17 -23.04 -25.97
CA ASP A 25 14.21 -22.30 -25.13
C ASP A 25 13.85 -23.07 -23.84
N THR A 26 13.85 -24.41 -23.83
CA THR A 26 13.52 -25.21 -22.63
C THR A 26 14.57 -25.08 -21.52
N ARG A 27 15.85 -24.96 -21.85
CA ARG A 27 16.92 -24.78 -20.86
C ARG A 27 16.93 -23.35 -20.26
N ALA A 28 16.60 -22.34 -21.08
CA ALA A 28 16.44 -20.97 -20.62
C ALA A 28 15.23 -20.82 -19.71
N ARG A 29 14.10 -21.41 -20.06
CA ARG A 29 12.87 -21.47 -19.25
C ARG A 29 13.07 -22.27 -17.96
N ALA A 30 13.81 -23.38 -18.00
CA ALA A 30 14.14 -24.16 -16.80
C ALA A 30 15.10 -23.39 -15.87
N ARG A 31 16.07 -22.64 -16.39
CA ARG A 31 16.93 -21.75 -15.60
C ARG A 31 16.15 -20.56 -15.02
N ALA A 32 15.23 -19.95 -15.80
CA ALA A 32 14.36 -18.88 -15.33
C ALA A 32 13.41 -19.41 -14.23
N ARG A 33 12.81 -20.59 -14.40
CA ARG A 33 11.98 -21.25 -13.37
C ARG A 33 12.77 -21.62 -12.12
N ARG A 34 14.03 -22.07 -12.27
CA ARG A 34 14.91 -22.36 -11.11
C ARG A 34 15.33 -21.07 -10.37
N ARG A 35 15.58 -19.96 -11.11
CA ARG A 35 15.82 -18.65 -10.52
C ARG A 35 14.56 -18.06 -9.88
N ALA A 36 13.39 -18.25 -10.47
CA ALA A 36 12.11 -17.86 -9.89
C ALA A 36 11.78 -18.67 -8.63
N ARG A 37 12.06 -20.00 -8.62
CA ARG A 37 11.91 -20.85 -7.42
C ARG A 37 12.90 -20.50 -6.31
N ALA A 38 14.14 -20.14 -6.65
CA ALA A 38 15.12 -19.65 -5.65
C ALA A 38 14.75 -18.28 -5.09
N ARG A 39 14.03 -17.45 -5.89
CA ARG A 39 13.48 -16.14 -5.43
C ARG A 39 12.14 -16.28 -4.68
N ALA A 40 11.44 -17.39 -4.81
CA ALA A 40 10.17 -17.64 -4.11
C ALA A 40 10.37 -18.14 -2.65
N ALA A 41 11.58 -18.44 -2.21
CA ALA A 41 11.89 -18.54 -0.80
C ALA A 41 11.72 -17.16 -0.20
N MET A 42 10.88 -17.02 0.84
CA MET A 42 10.75 -15.76 1.58
C MET A 42 12.14 -15.22 1.87
N PRO A 43 12.44 -13.95 1.57
CA PRO A 43 13.66 -13.34 2.06
C PRO A 43 13.64 -13.49 3.59
N ALA A 44 14.74 -13.93 4.15
CA ALA A 44 14.93 -13.89 5.59
C ALA A 44 14.66 -12.43 6.02
N ARG A 45 13.92 -12.23 7.12
CA ARG A 45 13.66 -10.90 7.69
C ARG A 45 14.95 -10.10 7.70
N GLU A 46 14.98 -8.96 7.00
CA GLU A 46 16.13 -8.07 7.00
C GLU A 46 16.32 -7.41 8.38
N SER A 47 15.22 -7.22 9.14
CA SER A 47 15.27 -6.67 10.48
C SER A 47 15.37 -7.77 11.54
N SER A 48 16.58 -7.98 12.07
CA SER A 48 16.87 -8.94 13.14
C SER A 48 16.62 -8.40 14.57
N GLY A 49 16.05 -7.19 14.70
CA GLY A 49 15.84 -6.49 15.96
C GLY A 49 14.41 -6.57 16.50
N ALA A 50 14.26 -6.35 17.82
CA ALA A 50 12.96 -6.08 18.40
C ALA A 50 12.36 -4.79 17.80
N PRO A 51 11.02 -4.70 17.66
CA PRO A 51 10.38 -3.49 17.17
C PRO A 51 10.62 -2.31 18.10
N VAL A 52 10.72 -1.12 17.52
CA VAL A 52 11.01 0.14 18.21
C VAL A 52 9.89 1.14 17.94
N ALA A 53 9.54 1.95 18.92
CA ALA A 53 8.57 3.02 18.74
C ALA A 53 9.18 4.18 17.94
N PHE A 54 8.35 4.80 17.08
CA PHE A 54 8.73 6.02 16.38
C PHE A 54 9.18 7.10 17.40
N PRO A 55 10.33 7.75 17.18
CA PRO A 55 10.98 8.57 18.23
C PRO A 55 10.19 9.81 18.63
N TRP A 56 9.29 10.28 17.76
CA TRP A 56 8.57 11.53 17.97
C TRP A 56 7.09 11.33 18.29
N LEU A 57 6.68 10.15 18.78
CA LEU A 57 5.31 9.93 19.23
C LEU A 57 4.99 10.78 20.45
N ASP A 58 3.81 11.41 20.45
CA ASP A 58 3.23 11.99 21.65
C ASP A 58 2.85 10.86 22.64
N ALA A 59 2.94 11.14 23.93
CA ALA A 59 2.61 10.17 24.99
C ALA A 59 1.15 9.66 24.95
N THR A 60 0.27 10.38 24.25
CA THR A 60 -1.15 10.01 24.08
C THR A 60 -1.40 9.18 22.83
N TYR A 61 -0.37 8.79 22.09
CA TYR A 61 -0.52 8.06 20.85
C TYR A 61 -1.30 6.75 21.03
N ALA A 62 -2.38 6.62 20.27
CA ALA A 62 -3.17 5.41 20.15
C ALA A 62 -3.68 5.28 18.71
N PRO A 63 -3.39 4.19 18.00
CA PRO A 63 -3.92 3.96 16.67
C PRO A 63 -5.43 3.68 16.73
N VAL A 64 -6.21 4.40 15.92
CA VAL A 64 -7.68 4.46 16.08
C VAL A 64 -8.37 3.17 15.63
N THR A 65 -7.93 2.56 14.53
CA THR A 65 -8.63 1.42 13.90
C THR A 65 -8.43 0.09 14.63
N PHE A 66 -7.57 0.08 15.63
CA PHE A 66 -7.30 -1.14 16.40
C PHE A 66 -8.29 -1.35 17.56
N ALA A 67 -9.31 -0.49 17.65
CA ALA A 67 -10.38 -0.72 18.61
C ALA A 67 -11.12 -2.03 18.28
N PRO A 68 -11.39 -2.88 19.30
CA PRO A 68 -12.17 -4.08 19.10
C PRO A 68 -13.58 -3.74 18.58
N TRP A 69 -14.15 -4.64 17.81
CA TRP A 69 -15.55 -4.51 17.38
C TRP A 69 -16.49 -4.84 18.54
N THR A 70 -16.87 -3.81 19.26
CA THR A 70 -17.61 -3.93 20.52
C THR A 70 -19.11 -4.23 20.35
N THR A 71 -19.66 -4.10 19.14
CA THR A 71 -21.06 -4.41 18.84
C THR A 71 -21.16 -5.46 17.73
N ASP A 72 -22.20 -6.30 17.82
CA ASP A 72 -22.51 -7.33 16.83
C ASP A 72 -22.76 -6.73 15.43
N ALA A 73 -23.38 -5.57 15.35
CA ALA A 73 -23.62 -4.89 14.09
C ALA A 73 -22.31 -4.48 13.42
N ARG A 74 -21.41 -3.84 14.14
CA ARG A 74 -20.09 -3.42 13.65
C ARG A 74 -19.23 -4.61 13.24
N ARG A 75 -19.23 -5.66 14.07
CA ARG A 75 -18.52 -6.92 13.77
C ARG A 75 -19.02 -7.53 12.47
N ARG A 76 -20.34 -7.67 12.27
CA ARG A 76 -20.92 -8.22 11.04
C ARG A 76 -20.60 -7.37 9.82
N ALA A 77 -20.66 -6.04 9.92
CA ALA A 77 -20.32 -5.13 8.83
C ALA A 77 -18.88 -5.37 8.35
N TRP A 78 -17.91 -5.31 9.26
CA TRP A 78 -16.50 -5.54 8.93
C TRP A 78 -16.20 -6.95 8.45
N VAL A 79 -16.76 -7.99 9.06
CA VAL A 79 -16.61 -9.37 8.57
C VAL A 79 -17.19 -9.49 7.15
N GLY A 80 -18.27 -8.78 6.84
CA GLY A 80 -18.83 -8.69 5.50
C GLY A 80 -17.82 -8.15 4.47
N VAL A 81 -17.08 -7.10 4.79
CA VAL A 81 -16.01 -6.54 3.95
C VAL A 81 -14.92 -7.59 3.68
N PHE A 82 -14.43 -8.28 4.73
CA PHE A 82 -13.43 -9.34 4.58
C PHE A 82 -13.93 -10.51 3.74
N ARG A 83 -15.15 -10.96 3.99
CA ARG A 83 -15.79 -12.05 3.24
C ARG A 83 -15.95 -11.71 1.74
N ALA A 84 -16.36 -10.48 1.43
CA ALA A 84 -16.49 -10.01 0.05
C ALA A 84 -15.15 -10.04 -0.70
N SER A 85 -14.04 -9.79 -0.02
CA SER A 85 -12.70 -9.82 -0.63
C SER A 85 -12.20 -11.24 -0.94
N ALA A 86 -12.69 -12.27 -0.26
CA ALA A 86 -12.16 -13.65 -0.32
C ALA A 86 -12.05 -14.21 -1.74
N ALA A 87 -13.06 -13.99 -2.58
CA ALA A 87 -13.07 -14.47 -3.97
C ALA A 87 -11.97 -13.81 -4.83
N SER A 88 -11.65 -12.54 -4.59
CA SER A 88 -10.56 -11.83 -5.26
C SER A 88 -9.21 -12.45 -4.89
N PHE A 89 -8.98 -12.70 -3.60
CA PHE A 89 -7.76 -13.36 -3.13
C PHE A 89 -7.62 -14.79 -3.68
N GLU A 90 -8.71 -15.56 -3.71
CA GLU A 90 -8.71 -16.90 -4.31
C GLU A 90 -8.30 -16.87 -5.79
N ARG A 91 -8.90 -15.98 -6.59
CA ARG A 91 -8.55 -15.81 -8.00
C ARG A 91 -7.08 -15.43 -8.19
N ARG A 92 -6.58 -14.44 -7.43
CA ARG A 92 -5.18 -14.00 -7.52
C ARG A 92 -4.21 -15.10 -7.12
N ALA A 93 -4.50 -15.81 -6.02
CA ALA A 93 -3.70 -16.94 -5.57
C ALA A 93 -3.68 -18.10 -6.58
N ALA A 94 -4.82 -18.37 -7.24
CA ALA A 94 -4.90 -19.40 -8.27
C ALA A 94 -4.08 -19.05 -9.53
N LEU A 95 -3.89 -17.77 -9.82
CA LEU A 95 -3.13 -17.24 -10.97
C LEU A 95 -1.65 -17.00 -10.65
N ASP A 96 -1.22 -17.12 -9.39
CA ASP A 96 0.17 -16.89 -9.00
C ASP A 96 1.09 -17.96 -9.57
N GLU A 97 1.74 -17.65 -10.70
CA GLU A 97 2.68 -18.55 -11.38
C GLU A 97 3.88 -18.96 -10.49
N ALA A 98 4.27 -18.13 -9.54
CA ALA A 98 5.38 -18.41 -8.63
C ALA A 98 5.04 -19.52 -7.64
N SER A 99 3.76 -19.76 -7.37
CA SER A 99 3.28 -20.81 -6.47
C SER A 99 3.30 -22.22 -7.10
N GLY A 100 3.49 -22.35 -8.41
CA GLY A 100 3.69 -23.61 -9.13
C GLY A 100 2.44 -24.49 -9.18
N ASP A 101 2.66 -25.81 -9.41
CA ASP A 101 1.58 -26.76 -9.60
C ASP A 101 0.65 -26.88 -8.39
N GLY A 102 -0.65 -27.00 -8.64
CA GLY A 102 -1.67 -27.13 -7.60
C GLY A 102 -2.09 -25.81 -6.94
N ALA A 103 -1.67 -24.63 -7.47
CA ALA A 103 -2.06 -23.32 -6.96
C ALA A 103 -3.58 -23.18 -6.84
N THR A 104 -4.35 -23.59 -7.85
CA THR A 104 -5.83 -23.55 -7.82
C THR A 104 -6.42 -24.36 -6.64
N ALA A 105 -5.90 -25.55 -6.37
CA ALA A 105 -6.40 -26.37 -5.25
C ALA A 105 -6.08 -25.73 -3.89
N ARG A 106 -4.87 -25.16 -3.76
CA ARG A 106 -4.45 -24.43 -2.54
C ARG A 106 -5.23 -23.13 -2.36
N ALA A 107 -5.53 -22.40 -3.45
CA ALA A 107 -6.35 -21.20 -3.42
C ALA A 107 -7.78 -21.48 -2.93
N ARG A 108 -8.38 -22.59 -3.38
CA ARG A 108 -9.66 -23.07 -2.85
C ARG A 108 -9.57 -23.49 -1.37
N ALA A 109 -8.44 -24.06 -0.95
CA ALA A 109 -8.23 -24.40 0.47
C ALA A 109 -8.12 -23.10 1.32
N PHE A 110 -7.43 -22.09 0.83
CA PHE A 110 -7.42 -20.75 1.43
C PHE A 110 -8.84 -20.21 1.57
N ALA A 111 -9.62 -20.16 0.50
CA ALA A 111 -10.97 -19.57 0.53
C ALA A 111 -11.87 -20.26 1.57
N ARG A 112 -11.84 -21.59 1.66
CA ARG A 112 -12.58 -22.35 2.69
C ARG A 112 -12.11 -22.03 4.11
N ALA A 113 -10.80 -21.97 4.33
CA ALA A 113 -10.24 -21.71 5.66
C ALA A 113 -10.53 -20.27 6.10
N PHE A 114 -10.46 -19.33 5.17
CA PHE A 114 -10.75 -17.91 5.46
C PHE A 114 -12.25 -17.68 5.71
N GLU A 115 -13.15 -18.33 4.95
CA GLU A 115 -14.59 -18.29 5.24
C GLU A 115 -14.91 -18.86 6.62
N ALA A 116 -14.26 -19.96 7.04
CA ALA A 116 -14.42 -20.49 8.38
C ALA A 116 -13.95 -19.52 9.46
N ALA A 117 -12.85 -18.78 9.23
CA ALA A 117 -12.38 -17.73 10.13
C ALA A 117 -13.38 -16.57 10.22
N CYS A 118 -13.93 -16.13 9.10
CA CYS A 118 -14.97 -15.10 9.04
C CYS A 118 -16.22 -15.52 9.83
N ALA A 119 -16.70 -16.75 9.64
CA ALA A 119 -17.89 -17.27 10.32
C ALA A 119 -17.70 -17.33 11.85
N ARG A 120 -16.54 -17.77 12.34
CA ARG A 120 -16.20 -17.80 13.76
C ARG A 120 -16.13 -16.39 14.35
N CYS A 121 -15.50 -15.46 13.63
CA CYS A 121 -15.43 -14.05 14.03
C CYS A 121 -16.83 -13.43 14.10
N GLU A 122 -17.68 -13.68 13.11
CA GLU A 122 -19.07 -13.19 13.08
C GLU A 122 -19.90 -13.71 14.24
N ALA A 123 -19.72 -14.99 14.63
CA ALA A 123 -20.39 -15.60 15.77
C ALA A 123 -19.92 -15.02 17.13
N GLY A 124 -18.82 -14.24 17.15
CA GLY A 124 -18.26 -13.73 18.39
C GLY A 124 -17.58 -14.82 19.24
N ASP A 125 -17.09 -15.87 18.56
CA ASP A 125 -16.38 -16.97 19.19
C ASP A 125 -15.06 -16.46 19.80
N GLU A 126 -14.90 -16.57 21.12
CA GLU A 126 -13.67 -16.18 21.82
C GLU A 126 -12.45 -16.96 21.34
N ASP A 127 -12.65 -18.22 20.93
CA ASP A 127 -11.60 -19.06 20.34
C ASP A 127 -11.23 -18.61 18.92
N ALA A 128 -12.08 -17.82 18.23
CA ALA A 128 -11.73 -17.25 16.93
C ALA A 128 -10.51 -16.35 17.01
N ARG A 129 -10.35 -15.66 18.12
CA ARG A 129 -9.20 -14.80 18.43
C ARG A 129 -7.91 -15.63 18.57
N GLU A 130 -7.96 -16.76 19.28
CA GLU A 130 -6.85 -17.69 19.44
C GLU A 130 -6.46 -18.31 18.08
N ALA A 131 -7.45 -18.70 17.28
CA ALA A 131 -7.23 -19.20 15.92
C ALA A 131 -6.59 -18.14 15.00
N CYS A 132 -7.06 -16.89 15.03
CA CYS A 132 -6.45 -15.80 14.26
C CYS A 132 -5.01 -15.50 14.71
N ARG A 133 -4.73 -15.59 16.02
CA ARG A 133 -3.38 -15.42 16.59
C ARG A 133 -2.44 -16.56 16.28
N GLY A 134 -2.88 -17.81 16.42
CA GLY A 134 -2.08 -18.99 16.11
C GLY A 134 -1.68 -19.07 14.65
N GLU A 135 -2.37 -18.32 13.80
CA GLU A 135 -2.13 -18.22 12.37
C GLU A 135 -1.19 -17.08 11.95
N ALA A 136 -0.99 -16.11 12.80
CA ALA A 136 0.02 -15.06 12.63
C ALA A 136 1.41 -15.64 12.91
N SER A 137 1.94 -16.41 11.96
CA SER A 137 3.25 -17.02 12.08
C SER A 137 4.34 -15.96 12.20
N GLY A 138 4.99 -15.98 13.31
CA GLY A 138 6.37 -15.54 13.40
C GLY A 138 6.60 -14.15 13.90
N GLY A 139 6.20 -13.86 15.09
CA GLY A 139 6.87 -12.82 15.81
C GLY A 139 5.99 -11.97 16.69
N ALA A 140 6.43 -11.87 17.90
CA ALA A 140 5.87 -11.08 18.99
C ALA A 140 5.93 -9.55 18.72
N TRP A 141 5.60 -9.12 17.52
CA TRP A 141 5.65 -7.71 17.11
C TRP A 141 4.48 -6.89 17.66
N TRP A 142 3.52 -7.54 18.33
CA TRP A 142 2.21 -6.95 18.48
C TRP A 142 1.81 -6.93 19.96
N ALA A 143 1.38 -5.77 20.39
CA ALA A 143 0.66 -5.67 21.64
C ALA A 143 -0.54 -6.64 21.63
N PRO A 144 -0.88 -7.25 22.78
CA PRO A 144 -2.09 -8.04 22.87
C PRO A 144 -3.29 -7.11 22.69
N TRP A 145 -4.01 -7.30 21.57
CA TRP A 145 -5.25 -6.57 21.30
C TRP A 145 -6.39 -7.23 22.06
N GLU A 146 -7.21 -6.42 22.68
CA GLU A 146 -8.43 -6.90 23.32
C GLU A 146 -9.56 -7.00 22.28
N GLY A 147 -9.98 -8.21 21.92
CA GLY A 147 -11.06 -8.48 20.97
C GLY A 147 -10.64 -8.52 19.50
N VAL A 148 -11.53 -9.02 18.64
CA VAL A 148 -11.31 -9.10 17.19
C VAL A 148 -11.50 -7.72 16.56
N ASN A 149 -10.60 -7.34 15.68
CA ASN A 149 -10.61 -6.10 14.95
C ASN A 149 -10.14 -6.31 13.49
N CYS A 150 -10.11 -5.24 12.71
CA CYS A 150 -9.67 -5.26 11.31
C CYS A 150 -8.25 -5.83 11.16
N LEU A 151 -7.33 -5.47 12.05
CA LEU A 151 -5.94 -5.93 12.02
C LEU A 151 -5.82 -7.44 12.20
N GLU A 152 -6.55 -8.02 13.17
CA GLU A 152 -6.53 -9.47 13.40
C GLU A 152 -7.09 -10.24 12.21
N MET A 153 -8.13 -9.72 11.57
CA MET A 153 -8.68 -10.31 10.34
C MET A 153 -7.72 -10.23 9.15
N CYS A 154 -7.01 -9.12 8.98
CA CYS A 154 -5.94 -9.02 7.98
C CYS A 154 -4.85 -10.06 8.21
N ARG A 155 -4.41 -10.22 9.46
CA ARG A 155 -3.41 -11.23 9.84
C ARG A 155 -3.89 -12.65 9.61
N ALA A 156 -5.13 -12.95 9.99
CA ALA A 156 -5.74 -14.25 9.74
C ALA A 156 -5.72 -14.57 8.25
N ARG A 157 -6.15 -13.63 7.40
CA ARG A 157 -6.13 -13.77 5.95
C ARG A 157 -4.73 -14.06 5.43
N ASP A 158 -3.76 -13.22 5.76
CA ASP A 158 -2.40 -13.33 5.26
C ASP A 158 -1.67 -14.56 5.83
N GLY A 159 -1.97 -14.94 7.08
CA GLY A 159 -1.50 -16.18 7.69
C GLY A 159 -2.04 -17.41 6.97
N ILE A 160 -3.33 -17.44 6.63
CA ILE A 160 -3.95 -18.55 5.88
C ILE A 160 -3.35 -18.63 4.47
N LEU A 161 -3.16 -17.51 3.77
CA LEU A 161 -2.49 -17.47 2.47
C LEU A 161 -1.11 -18.10 2.54
N ARG A 162 -0.28 -17.69 3.50
CA ARG A 162 1.08 -18.23 3.69
C ARG A 162 1.08 -19.73 3.97
N ARG A 163 0.17 -20.24 4.82
CA ARG A 163 0.03 -21.69 5.06
C ARG A 163 -0.40 -22.46 3.82
N CYS A 164 -1.20 -21.85 2.95
CA CYS A 164 -1.56 -22.43 1.67
C CYS A 164 -0.43 -22.32 0.62
N GLY A 165 0.75 -21.78 1.00
CA GLY A 165 1.92 -21.69 0.13
C GLY A 165 1.95 -20.44 -0.76
N PHE A 166 1.18 -19.40 -0.40
CA PHE A 166 1.17 -18.12 -1.09
C PHE A 166 1.90 -17.06 -0.25
N ALA A 167 3.15 -16.79 -0.59
CA ALA A 167 3.93 -15.75 0.08
C ALA A 167 3.46 -14.35 -0.31
N ASP A 168 3.07 -14.17 -1.58
CA ASP A 168 2.56 -12.90 -2.14
C ASP A 168 1.71 -13.20 -3.37
N CYS A 169 0.41 -13.29 -3.22
CA CYS A 169 -0.52 -13.52 -4.35
C CYS A 169 -0.76 -12.28 -5.21
N PHE A 170 -0.24 -11.12 -4.81
CA PHE A 170 -0.29 -9.87 -5.59
C PHE A 170 1.00 -9.60 -6.38
N ARG A 171 2.05 -10.38 -6.20
CA ARG A 171 3.38 -10.16 -6.82
C ARG A 171 3.31 -9.86 -8.31
N GLY A 172 2.62 -10.71 -9.07
CA GLY A 172 2.51 -10.57 -10.53
C GLY A 172 1.79 -9.28 -10.94
N VAL A 173 0.72 -8.95 -10.23
CA VAL A 173 -0.07 -7.74 -10.45
C VAL A 173 0.75 -6.51 -10.08
N LYS A 174 1.34 -6.46 -8.89
CA LYS A 174 2.21 -5.35 -8.46
C LYS A 174 3.34 -5.09 -9.45
N ALA A 175 4.01 -6.14 -9.92
CA ALA A 175 5.09 -5.99 -10.91
C ALA A 175 4.60 -5.43 -12.24
N ALA A 176 3.44 -5.85 -12.73
CA ALA A 176 2.85 -5.34 -13.97
C ALA A 176 2.42 -3.88 -13.83
N GLU A 177 1.83 -3.51 -12.71
CA GLU A 177 1.40 -2.14 -12.40
C GLU A 177 2.59 -1.21 -12.20
N ASN A 178 3.62 -1.62 -11.44
CA ASN A 178 4.86 -0.86 -11.33
C ASN A 178 5.46 -0.58 -12.71
N ALA A 179 5.55 -1.59 -13.57
CA ALA A 179 6.08 -1.43 -14.92
C ALA A 179 5.24 -0.47 -15.78
N THR A 180 3.92 -0.50 -15.65
CA THR A 180 3.01 0.40 -16.38
C THR A 180 3.12 1.82 -15.85
N ALA A 181 3.08 2.03 -14.55
CA ALA A 181 3.18 3.34 -13.92
C ALA A 181 4.56 3.99 -14.17
N LEU A 182 5.64 3.22 -14.11
CA LEU A 182 6.98 3.72 -14.40
C LEU A 182 7.14 4.21 -15.86
N ARG A 183 6.44 3.60 -16.83
CA ARG A 183 6.43 4.10 -18.23
C ARG A 183 5.75 5.47 -18.35
N ALA A 184 4.74 5.74 -17.51
CA ALA A 184 4.00 7.01 -17.52
C ALA A 184 4.68 8.11 -16.67
N LEU A 185 5.64 7.73 -15.79
CA LEU A 185 6.22 8.64 -14.81
C LEU A 185 6.89 9.87 -15.43
N ALA A 186 7.64 9.71 -16.52
CA ALA A 186 8.30 10.85 -17.16
C ALA A 186 7.30 11.93 -17.61
N GLY A 187 6.15 11.52 -18.15
CA GLY A 187 5.06 12.45 -18.51
C GLY A 187 4.45 13.13 -17.28
N ALA A 188 4.25 12.41 -16.18
CA ALA A 188 3.72 12.97 -14.95
C ALA A 188 4.68 14.00 -14.33
N LEU A 189 5.99 13.73 -14.35
CA LEU A 189 7.01 14.68 -13.90
C LEU A 189 7.04 15.94 -14.77
N ALA A 190 7.00 15.78 -16.11
CA ALA A 190 6.97 16.92 -17.03
C ALA A 190 5.72 17.81 -16.82
N ALA A 191 4.57 17.20 -16.56
CA ALA A 191 3.34 17.94 -16.28
C ALA A 191 3.45 18.79 -15.00
N THR A 192 4.05 18.26 -13.95
CA THR A 192 4.26 19.01 -12.69
C THR A 192 5.38 20.05 -12.81
N ASP A 193 6.44 19.78 -13.58
CA ASP A 193 7.53 20.73 -13.84
C ASP A 193 7.06 21.95 -14.64
N GLY A 194 6.02 21.81 -15.47
CA GLY A 194 5.39 22.90 -16.19
C GLY A 194 4.60 23.89 -15.33
N ILE A 195 4.37 23.61 -14.07
CA ILE A 195 3.67 24.49 -13.14
C ILE A 195 4.68 25.41 -12.43
N GLU A 196 4.66 26.70 -12.76
CA GLU A 196 5.62 27.67 -12.25
C GLU A 196 5.38 28.04 -10.77
N ASP A 197 4.10 28.21 -10.37
CA ASP A 197 3.75 28.54 -8.98
C ASP A 197 3.98 27.35 -8.06
N ASP A 198 4.77 27.55 -7.01
CA ASP A 198 5.12 26.50 -6.04
C ASP A 198 3.90 25.96 -5.28
N GLY A 199 2.92 26.80 -4.98
CA GLY A 199 1.70 26.41 -4.28
C GLY A 199 0.77 25.57 -5.16
N GLU A 200 0.61 25.98 -6.42
CA GLU A 200 -0.19 25.22 -7.40
C GLU A 200 0.49 23.89 -7.76
N ARG A 201 1.83 23.90 -7.87
CA ARG A 201 2.59 22.64 -8.08
C ARG A 201 2.45 21.70 -6.89
N LEU A 202 2.51 22.22 -5.65
CA LEU A 202 2.27 21.40 -4.46
C LEU A 202 0.85 20.83 -4.45
N LEU A 203 -0.16 21.63 -4.84
CA LEU A 203 -1.54 21.17 -4.98
C LEU A 203 -1.66 20.05 -6.01
N ALA A 204 -1.04 20.21 -7.17
CA ALA A 204 -1.03 19.20 -8.22
C ALA A 204 -0.37 17.89 -7.74
N LEU A 205 0.73 17.97 -6.99
CA LEU A 205 1.41 16.83 -6.41
C LEU A 205 0.54 16.10 -5.38
N VAL A 206 -0.11 16.83 -4.46
CA VAL A 206 -1.04 16.25 -3.48
C VAL A 206 -2.23 15.58 -4.17
N ARG A 207 -2.79 16.21 -5.21
CA ARG A 207 -3.84 15.58 -6.04
C ARG A 207 -3.32 14.33 -6.76
N GLY A 208 -2.07 14.33 -7.20
CA GLY A 208 -1.41 13.16 -7.77
C GLY A 208 -1.31 11.99 -6.77
N VAL A 209 -0.99 12.28 -5.50
CA VAL A 209 -1.00 11.27 -4.43
C VAL A 209 -2.41 10.67 -4.26
N PHE A 210 -3.45 11.49 -4.21
CA PHE A 210 -4.82 10.99 -4.12
C PHE A 210 -5.23 10.14 -5.31
N ALA A 211 -4.90 10.58 -6.54
CA ALA A 211 -5.19 9.83 -7.75
C ALA A 211 -4.44 8.49 -7.78
N GLY A 212 -3.20 8.44 -7.33
CA GLY A 212 -2.46 7.20 -7.17
C GLY A 212 -3.13 6.26 -6.17
N ASN A 213 -3.51 6.80 -5.02
CA ASN A 213 -4.08 6.02 -3.92
C ASN A 213 -5.51 5.50 -4.19
N ILE A 214 -6.25 6.06 -5.17
CA ILE A 214 -7.56 5.53 -5.59
C ILE A 214 -7.42 4.18 -6.29
N PHE A 215 -6.29 3.94 -6.98
CA PHE A 215 -5.99 2.70 -7.66
C PHE A 215 -5.49 1.63 -6.69
N ASP A 216 -6.31 1.28 -5.72
CA ASP A 216 -5.99 0.26 -4.73
C ASP A 216 -6.71 -1.05 -5.08
N LEU A 217 -5.97 -2.02 -5.57
CA LEU A 217 -6.48 -3.38 -5.87
C LEU A 217 -6.87 -4.17 -4.62
N GLY A 218 -6.47 -3.70 -3.43
CA GLY A 218 -6.88 -4.27 -2.15
C GLY A 218 -8.32 -3.92 -1.78
N ALA A 219 -8.82 -2.75 -2.22
CA ALA A 219 -10.20 -2.35 -2.00
C ALA A 219 -11.11 -2.93 -3.09
N ALA A 220 -12.18 -3.62 -2.71
CA ALA A 220 -13.10 -4.27 -3.65
C ALA A 220 -13.72 -3.29 -4.67
N SER A 221 -13.96 -2.04 -4.25
CA SER A 221 -14.50 -0.99 -5.10
C SER A 221 -13.53 -0.44 -6.15
N SER A 222 -12.21 -0.55 -5.90
CA SER A 222 -11.18 -0.05 -6.80
C SER A 222 -10.74 -1.13 -7.80
N ALA A 223 -10.86 -2.42 -7.43
CA ALA A 223 -10.49 -3.53 -8.31
C ALA A 223 -11.32 -3.55 -9.62
N ASP A 224 -12.57 -3.11 -9.56
CA ASP A 224 -13.45 -3.03 -10.75
C ASP A 224 -13.05 -1.91 -11.72
N LEU A 225 -12.28 -0.90 -11.27
CA LEU A 225 -11.79 0.19 -12.11
C LEU A 225 -10.63 -0.24 -13.04
N TYR A 226 -9.89 -1.29 -12.65
CA TYR A 226 -8.77 -1.82 -13.45
C TYR A 226 -9.18 -2.76 -14.58
N ASP A 227 -10.37 -3.36 -14.50
CA ASP A 227 -10.90 -4.24 -15.55
C ASP A 227 -11.46 -3.45 -16.76
N THR A 228 -11.53 -2.12 -16.68
CA THR A 228 -11.91 -1.26 -17.80
C THR A 228 -10.67 -0.73 -18.49
N ASP A 229 -10.41 -1.17 -19.72
CA ASP A 229 -9.37 -0.68 -20.62
C ASP A 229 -9.35 0.86 -20.64
N GLY A 230 -8.32 1.47 -20.01
CA GLY A 230 -7.94 2.84 -20.32
C GLY A 230 -8.33 3.94 -19.33
N VAL A 231 -8.46 3.68 -18.03
CA VAL A 231 -8.49 4.81 -17.07
C VAL A 231 -7.10 5.42 -16.99
N ASP A 232 -6.93 6.57 -17.66
CA ASP A 232 -5.71 7.35 -17.63
C ASP A 232 -5.53 8.04 -16.28
N PHE A 233 -4.31 8.00 -15.72
CA PHE A 233 -3.97 8.67 -14.47
C PHE A 233 -4.34 10.16 -14.47
N ALA A 234 -4.13 10.86 -15.59
CA ALA A 234 -4.51 12.26 -15.73
C ALA A 234 -6.03 12.46 -15.63
N SER A 235 -6.84 11.56 -16.19
CA SER A 235 -8.30 11.58 -16.05
C SER A 235 -8.72 11.40 -14.61
N THR A 236 -8.04 10.52 -13.86
CA THR A 236 -8.30 10.33 -12.44
C THR A 236 -7.98 11.58 -11.63
N VAL A 237 -6.82 12.21 -11.85
CA VAL A 237 -6.47 13.48 -11.21
C VAL A 237 -7.54 14.55 -11.47
N ASN A 238 -8.04 14.64 -12.71
CA ASN A 238 -9.07 15.61 -13.08
C ASN A 238 -10.45 15.28 -12.47
N GLY A 239 -10.75 14.01 -12.26
CA GLY A 239 -12.01 13.53 -11.68
C GLY A 239 -12.06 13.61 -10.14
N LEU A 240 -10.97 13.95 -9.46
CA LEU A 240 -10.96 14.08 -8.00
C LEU A 240 -11.91 15.20 -7.54
N LYS A 241 -12.57 14.97 -6.39
CA LYS A 241 -13.40 16.00 -5.74
C LYS A 241 -12.61 17.31 -5.57
N PRO A 242 -13.21 18.46 -5.85
CA PRO A 242 -12.57 19.76 -5.62
C PRO A 242 -12.44 20.02 -4.10
N ARG A 243 -11.58 20.98 -3.76
CA ARG A 243 -11.52 21.52 -2.38
C ARG A 243 -12.78 22.33 -2.07
N PRO A 244 -13.21 22.37 -0.77
CA PRO A 244 -12.58 21.74 0.38
C PRO A 244 -12.78 20.22 0.41
N TRP A 245 -11.74 19.48 0.83
CA TRP A 245 -11.82 18.04 1.06
C TRP A 245 -12.43 17.73 2.44
N CYS A 246 -12.80 16.48 2.73
CA CYS A 246 -13.40 16.14 4.02
C CYS A 246 -12.46 16.42 5.22
N VAL A 247 -11.14 16.29 5.02
CA VAL A 247 -10.11 16.85 5.90
C VAL A 247 -9.14 17.63 5.03
N ASP A 248 -9.08 18.96 5.19
CA ASP A 248 -8.38 19.87 4.27
C ASP A 248 -7.50 20.87 5.01
N ASP A 249 -6.31 20.44 5.38
CA ASP A 249 -5.26 21.30 5.94
C ASP A 249 -4.26 21.78 4.85
N PHE A 250 -4.63 21.71 3.55
CA PHE A 250 -3.72 22.06 2.47
C PHE A 250 -3.17 23.48 2.55
N ASP A 251 -3.97 24.46 2.96
CA ASP A 251 -3.48 25.85 3.07
C ASP A 251 -2.42 25.99 4.18
N ALA A 252 -2.56 25.24 5.28
CA ALA A 252 -1.54 25.20 6.33
C ALA A 252 -0.25 24.50 5.82
N LEU A 253 -0.40 23.42 5.08
CA LEU A 253 0.72 22.72 4.41
C LEU A 253 1.44 23.68 3.44
N ARG A 254 0.71 24.37 2.56
CA ARG A 254 1.24 25.32 1.59
C ARG A 254 2.00 26.44 2.28
N ALA A 255 1.41 27.05 3.31
CA ALA A 255 2.05 28.12 4.08
C ALA A 255 3.34 27.64 4.78
N ARG A 256 3.32 26.40 5.32
CA ARG A 256 4.52 25.82 5.94
C ARG A 256 5.63 25.59 4.93
N PHE A 257 5.30 25.01 3.78
CA PHE A 257 6.26 24.75 2.71
C PHE A 257 6.80 26.02 2.05
N ALA A 258 6.04 27.11 2.06
CA ALA A 258 6.53 28.42 1.60
C ALA A 258 7.59 29.04 2.53
N THR A 259 7.56 28.70 3.81
CA THR A 259 8.40 29.34 4.83
C THR A 259 9.48 28.43 5.42
N LYS A 260 9.38 27.12 5.22
CA LYS A 260 10.33 26.13 5.76
C LYS A 260 10.72 25.11 4.70
N THR A 261 12.02 24.90 4.51
CA THR A 261 12.56 23.72 3.89
C THR A 261 12.88 22.71 4.98
N HIS A 262 12.27 21.52 4.90
CA HIS A 262 12.60 20.43 5.82
C HIS A 262 13.97 19.87 5.48
N ALA A 263 14.77 19.59 6.49
CA ALA A 263 16.10 19.03 6.29
C ALA A 263 16.03 17.56 5.85
N LYS A 264 15.14 16.79 6.49
CA LYS A 264 14.99 15.36 6.22
C LYS A 264 13.57 14.89 6.47
N ALA A 265 13.03 14.14 5.55
CA ALA A 265 11.69 13.53 5.63
C ALA A 265 11.78 12.01 5.73
N ILE A 266 10.89 11.41 6.53
CA ILE A 266 10.56 9.99 6.45
C ILE A 266 9.16 9.85 5.87
N VAL A 267 9.03 9.04 4.80
CA VAL A 267 7.81 8.89 4.00
C VAL A 267 7.40 7.42 4.02
N PHE A 268 6.30 7.11 4.68
CA PHE A 268 5.69 5.79 4.67
C PHE A 268 4.76 5.68 3.47
N VAL A 269 5.11 4.80 2.53
CA VAL A 269 4.37 4.59 1.27
C VAL A 269 3.42 3.40 1.38
N ASP A 270 2.32 3.44 0.61
CA ASP A 270 1.23 2.47 0.65
C ASP A 270 1.35 1.45 -0.50
N ASN A 271 0.69 1.68 -1.62
CA ASN A 271 0.53 0.66 -2.64
C ASN A 271 1.60 0.69 -3.73
N ALA A 272 1.85 -0.47 -4.34
CA ALA A 272 2.58 -0.59 -5.60
C ALA A 272 1.80 0.05 -6.76
N GLY A 273 2.43 0.19 -7.92
CA GLY A 273 1.79 0.70 -9.13
C GLY A 273 1.69 2.21 -9.17
N ALA A 274 0.51 2.72 -9.54
CA ALA A 274 0.26 4.15 -9.70
C ALA A 274 0.47 4.93 -8.40
N ASP A 275 0.16 4.36 -7.27
CA ASP A 275 0.27 4.99 -5.97
C ASP A 275 1.71 5.42 -5.68
N VAL A 276 2.62 4.49 -5.56
CA VAL A 276 4.02 4.82 -5.30
C VAL A 276 4.67 5.51 -6.50
N CYS A 277 4.42 5.05 -7.75
CA CYS A 277 5.18 5.55 -8.91
C CYS A 277 4.68 6.89 -9.44
N LEU A 278 3.35 7.12 -9.53
CA LEU A 278 2.77 8.34 -10.09
C LEU A 278 2.27 9.32 -9.02
N GLY A 279 1.94 8.82 -7.83
CA GLY A 279 1.58 9.63 -6.68
C GLY A 279 2.80 10.06 -5.88
N MET A 280 3.47 9.10 -5.25
CA MET A 280 4.50 9.39 -4.25
C MET A 280 5.85 9.78 -4.83
N ILE A 281 6.35 9.16 -5.90
CA ILE A 281 7.65 9.53 -6.50
C ILE A 281 7.69 10.99 -6.96
N PRO A 282 6.68 11.56 -7.65
CA PRO A 282 6.67 12.99 -7.95
C PRO A 282 6.70 13.89 -6.71
N PHE A 283 5.94 13.54 -5.66
CA PHE A 283 5.95 14.26 -4.39
C PHE A 283 7.33 14.18 -3.69
N ILE A 284 7.94 13.00 -3.64
CA ILE A 284 9.30 12.76 -3.11
C ILE A 284 10.33 13.57 -3.91
N ARG A 285 10.22 13.58 -5.25
CA ARG A 285 11.10 14.36 -6.11
C ARG A 285 11.03 15.87 -5.82
N GLU A 286 9.83 16.38 -5.53
CA GLU A 286 9.69 17.78 -5.10
C GLU A 286 10.39 18.06 -3.78
N LEU A 287 10.27 17.18 -2.79
CA LEU A 287 11.02 17.30 -1.53
C LEU A 287 12.54 17.33 -1.79
N LEU A 288 13.04 16.43 -2.63
CA LEU A 288 14.46 16.37 -3.01
C LEU A 288 14.92 17.63 -3.77
N ARG A 289 14.06 18.17 -4.66
CA ARG A 289 14.33 19.43 -5.41
C ARG A 289 14.43 20.62 -4.47
N ARG A 290 13.66 20.62 -3.39
CA ARG A 290 13.72 21.64 -2.33
C ARG A 290 14.91 21.49 -1.39
N GLY A 291 15.72 20.42 -1.56
CA GLY A 291 16.91 20.16 -0.73
C GLY A 291 16.68 19.21 0.45
N THR A 292 15.46 18.71 0.63
CA THR A 292 15.13 17.75 1.69
C THR A 292 15.75 16.38 1.38
N GLU A 293 16.42 15.74 2.34
CA GLU A 293 16.72 14.31 2.26
C GLU A 293 15.46 13.49 2.50
N VAL A 294 15.30 12.36 1.78
CA VAL A 294 14.10 11.54 1.89
C VAL A 294 14.43 10.08 2.19
N VAL A 295 13.85 9.57 3.27
CA VAL A 295 13.84 8.15 3.61
C VAL A 295 12.47 7.59 3.26
N VAL A 296 12.42 6.67 2.31
CA VAL A 296 11.19 5.96 1.93
C VAL A 296 11.06 4.70 2.77
N ALA A 297 10.06 4.63 3.62
CA ALA A 297 9.77 3.48 4.46
C ALA A 297 8.62 2.67 3.85
N ALA A 298 8.89 1.45 3.41
CA ALA A 298 7.93 0.55 2.80
C ALA A 298 7.76 -0.73 3.63
N ASN A 299 6.73 -1.53 3.36
CA ASN A 299 6.49 -2.76 4.11
C ASN A 299 7.69 -3.73 4.07
N GLU A 300 7.88 -4.45 5.17
CA GLU A 300 8.90 -5.50 5.24
C GLU A 300 8.45 -6.74 4.47
N THR A 301 7.19 -7.11 4.62
CA THR A 301 6.62 -8.30 3.98
C THR A 301 5.36 -7.94 3.18
N PRO A 302 5.03 -8.72 2.15
CA PRO A 302 3.83 -8.49 1.36
C PRO A 302 2.55 -8.56 2.18
N SER A 303 1.69 -7.58 2.01
CA SER A 303 0.30 -7.57 2.45
C SER A 303 -0.52 -6.87 1.38
N ILE A 304 -1.56 -7.51 0.87
CA ILE A 304 -2.32 -7.03 -0.29
C ILE A 304 -1.39 -6.52 -1.42
N ASN A 305 -1.68 -5.34 -1.95
CA ASN A 305 -0.88 -4.68 -2.99
C ASN A 305 0.13 -3.66 -2.46
N ASP A 306 0.34 -3.62 -1.15
CA ASP A 306 1.34 -2.75 -0.52
C ASP A 306 2.72 -2.99 -1.14
N VAL A 307 3.44 -1.90 -1.41
CA VAL A 307 4.82 -2.00 -1.88
C VAL A 307 5.75 -2.39 -0.74
N THR A 308 6.65 -3.32 -0.99
CA THR A 308 7.68 -3.71 -0.03
C THR A 308 8.98 -2.98 -0.24
N ALA A 309 9.82 -2.88 0.80
CA ALA A 309 11.17 -2.32 0.71
C ALA A 309 12.03 -3.08 -0.32
N LEU A 310 11.83 -4.39 -0.44
CA LEU A 310 12.50 -5.21 -1.44
C LEU A 310 12.09 -4.81 -2.86
N GLU A 311 10.79 -4.65 -3.12
CA GLU A 311 10.28 -4.21 -4.44
C GLU A 311 10.74 -2.80 -4.79
N MET A 312 10.77 -1.89 -3.81
CA MET A 312 11.35 -0.56 -4.00
C MET A 312 12.81 -0.65 -4.45
N ARG A 313 13.64 -1.45 -3.75
CA ARG A 313 15.07 -1.58 -4.01
C ARG A 313 15.38 -2.34 -5.30
N GLU A 314 14.61 -3.39 -5.64
CA GLU A 314 14.90 -4.27 -6.77
C GLU A 314 14.19 -3.88 -8.08
N GLN A 315 13.08 -3.13 -8.02
CA GLN A 315 12.28 -2.80 -9.18
C GLN A 315 12.20 -1.28 -9.42
N ILE A 316 11.76 -0.50 -8.42
CA ILE A 316 11.47 0.92 -8.61
C ILE A 316 12.75 1.75 -8.67
N ILE A 317 13.66 1.62 -7.70
CA ILE A 317 14.91 2.39 -7.69
C ILE A 317 15.77 2.17 -8.94
N PRO A 318 15.99 0.93 -9.44
CA PRO A 318 16.70 0.74 -10.71
C PRO A 318 16.02 1.43 -11.89
N ALA A 319 14.68 1.37 -12.00
CA ALA A 319 13.95 2.02 -13.08
C ALA A 319 14.05 3.55 -13.01
N LEU A 320 14.05 4.15 -11.82
CA LEU A 320 14.26 5.59 -11.62
C LEU A 320 15.67 6.02 -12.09
N LEU A 321 16.69 5.19 -11.84
CA LEU A 321 18.04 5.44 -12.31
C LEU A 321 18.14 5.34 -13.84
N GLU A 322 17.47 4.36 -14.46
CA GLU A 322 17.40 4.18 -15.91
C GLU A 322 16.62 5.31 -16.61
N MET A 323 15.58 5.85 -16.00
CA MET A 323 14.81 6.97 -16.55
C MET A 323 15.65 8.24 -16.72
N GLY A 324 16.68 8.44 -15.93
CA GLY A 324 17.66 9.51 -16.09
C GLY A 324 17.20 10.89 -15.60
N ASP A 325 16.12 11.00 -14.82
CA ASP A 325 15.78 12.25 -14.12
C ASP A 325 16.92 12.66 -13.19
N SER A 326 17.46 13.87 -13.37
CA SER A 326 18.67 14.31 -12.67
C SER A 326 18.46 14.44 -11.16
N VAL A 327 17.27 14.91 -10.73
CA VAL A 327 16.96 15.11 -9.30
C VAL A 327 16.93 13.77 -8.58
N LEU A 328 16.19 12.79 -9.12
CA LEU A 328 16.08 11.45 -8.54
C LEU A 328 17.42 10.72 -8.60
N ARG A 329 18.09 10.72 -9.76
CA ARG A 329 19.38 10.05 -9.93
C ARG A 329 20.42 10.58 -8.95
N ASP A 330 20.59 11.91 -8.88
CA ASP A 330 21.63 12.52 -8.04
C ASP A 330 21.30 12.33 -6.55
N ALA A 331 20.00 12.29 -6.18
CA ALA A 331 19.59 11.99 -4.83
C ALA A 331 19.84 10.51 -4.44
N ILE A 332 19.53 9.56 -5.35
CA ILE A 332 19.76 8.13 -5.11
C ILE A 332 21.27 7.84 -5.00
N VAL A 333 22.05 8.31 -5.98
CA VAL A 333 23.52 8.10 -6.00
C VAL A 333 24.20 8.80 -4.82
N GLY A 334 23.78 10.02 -4.50
CA GLY A 334 24.25 10.81 -3.37
C GLY A 334 23.70 10.39 -2.00
N LYS A 335 22.89 9.33 -1.96
CA LYS A 335 22.24 8.79 -0.74
C LYS A 335 21.35 9.81 -0.01
N ARG A 336 20.87 10.84 -0.71
CA ARG A 336 19.85 11.75 -0.19
C ARG A 336 18.42 11.16 -0.31
N MET A 337 18.24 10.12 -1.14
CA MET A 337 17.07 9.27 -1.17
C MET A 337 17.48 7.85 -0.81
N ARG A 338 16.85 7.28 0.20
CA ARG A 338 17.11 5.92 0.68
C ARG A 338 15.81 5.17 0.92
N VAL A 339 15.85 3.85 0.79
CA VAL A 339 14.72 2.96 1.08
C VAL A 339 15.06 2.12 2.30
N VAL A 340 14.16 2.13 3.28
CA VAL A 340 14.24 1.31 4.48
C VAL A 340 13.00 0.42 4.62
N SER A 341 13.13 -0.69 5.36
CA SER A 341 11.97 -1.45 5.78
C SER A 341 11.28 -0.72 6.93
N SER A 342 9.95 -0.54 6.86
CA SER A 342 9.16 -0.04 7.99
C SER A 342 9.05 -1.06 9.14
N GLY A 343 9.30 -2.34 8.85
CA GLY A 343 9.03 -3.46 9.75
C GLY A 343 7.57 -3.94 9.69
N SER A 344 6.68 -3.25 8.99
CA SER A 344 5.26 -3.63 8.89
C SER A 344 5.05 -4.79 7.92
N ASP A 345 4.09 -5.65 8.27
CA ASP A 345 3.56 -6.74 7.47
C ASP A 345 2.06 -6.54 7.15
N MET A 346 1.58 -5.29 7.25
CA MET A 346 0.16 -4.95 7.25
C MET A 346 -0.14 -3.74 6.35
N PRO A 347 -1.38 -3.60 5.85
CA PRO A 347 -1.82 -2.43 5.09
C PRO A 347 -2.03 -1.18 5.96
N VAL A 348 -1.90 -1.33 7.26
CA VAL A 348 -1.99 -0.29 8.29
C VAL A 348 -0.67 -0.20 9.03
N ILE A 349 -0.44 0.85 9.82
CA ILE A 349 0.81 0.97 10.56
C ILE A 349 0.57 1.42 12.00
N ASP A 350 1.15 0.67 12.94
CA ASP A 350 1.27 1.08 14.34
C ASP A 350 2.69 1.60 14.59
N LEU A 351 2.80 2.89 14.78
CA LEU A 351 4.09 3.55 14.94
C LEU A 351 4.83 3.20 16.25
N ARG A 352 4.24 2.37 17.12
CA ARG A 352 4.93 1.81 18.29
C ARG A 352 5.80 0.59 17.93
N TYR A 353 5.62 0.05 16.73
CA TYR A 353 6.23 -1.22 16.32
C TYR A 353 6.83 -1.13 14.91
N LEU A 354 7.90 -0.34 14.81
CA LEU A 354 8.65 -0.17 13.56
C LEU A 354 9.97 -0.93 13.62
N SER A 355 10.64 -1.02 12.46
CA SER A 355 12.01 -1.52 12.41
C SER A 355 12.97 -0.55 13.12
N ALA A 356 14.04 -1.09 13.69
CA ALA A 356 15.10 -0.26 14.28
C ALA A 356 15.76 0.66 13.23
N GLU A 357 15.85 0.19 11.97
CA GLU A 357 16.38 0.99 10.84
C GLU A 357 15.52 2.22 10.57
N ALA A 358 14.19 2.04 10.44
CA ALA A 358 13.28 3.16 10.19
C ALA A 358 13.27 4.17 11.35
N CYS A 359 13.33 3.69 12.61
CA CYS A 359 13.37 4.56 13.78
C CYS A 359 14.68 5.35 13.87
N ALA A 360 15.83 4.72 13.60
CA ALA A 360 17.12 5.41 13.59
C ALA A 360 17.17 6.51 12.52
N GLU A 361 16.61 6.25 11.34
CA GLU A 361 16.48 7.27 10.29
C GLU A 361 15.55 8.41 10.72
N ALA A 362 14.45 8.09 11.42
CA ALA A 362 13.46 9.05 11.87
C ALA A 362 13.97 10.01 12.96
N GLU A 363 14.95 9.64 13.76
CA GLU A 363 15.51 10.49 14.82
C GLU A 363 16.01 11.85 14.32
N THR A 364 16.44 11.91 13.07
CA THR A 364 16.98 13.12 12.43
C THR A 364 16.00 13.77 11.45
N CYS A 365 14.77 13.23 11.32
CA CYS A 365 13.74 13.78 10.44
C CYS A 365 12.99 14.93 11.11
N ASP A 366 12.61 15.92 10.31
CA ASP A 366 11.76 17.04 10.72
C ASP A 366 10.45 17.11 9.90
N LEU A 367 10.22 16.12 9.02
CA LEU A 367 8.96 15.87 8.33
C LEU A 367 8.62 14.37 8.33
N LEU A 368 7.44 14.02 8.81
CA LEU A 368 6.81 12.71 8.68
C LEU A 368 5.72 12.79 7.62
N VAL A 369 5.71 11.84 6.68
CA VAL A 369 4.61 11.67 5.73
C VAL A 369 4.06 10.25 5.89
N LEU A 370 2.76 10.15 6.14
CA LEU A 370 2.00 8.89 6.20
C LEU A 370 1.01 8.90 5.05
N GLU A 371 1.28 8.08 4.05
CA GLU A 371 0.47 8.01 2.86
C GLU A 371 -0.39 6.72 2.89
N GLY A 372 -1.61 6.83 2.30
CA GLY A 372 -2.57 5.77 2.19
C GLY A 372 -3.69 5.80 3.23
N MET A 373 -4.82 5.16 2.91
CA MET A 373 -5.97 5.09 3.80
C MET A 373 -5.61 4.40 5.12
N GLY A 374 -4.99 3.23 5.06
CA GLY A 374 -4.63 2.45 6.24
C GLY A 374 -3.63 3.16 7.15
N ARG A 375 -2.56 3.73 6.56
CA ARG A 375 -1.46 4.37 7.31
C ARG A 375 -1.81 5.76 7.79
N GLY A 376 -2.35 6.59 6.89
CA GLY A 376 -2.61 8.00 7.15
C GLY A 376 -3.96 8.25 7.82
N ILE A 377 -5.03 7.55 7.39
CA ILE A 377 -6.39 7.84 7.83
C ILE A 377 -6.83 6.89 8.95
N GLU A 378 -6.87 5.58 8.69
CA GLU A 378 -7.44 4.62 9.63
C GLU A 378 -6.67 4.53 10.94
N THR A 379 -5.34 4.64 10.90
CA THR A 379 -4.53 4.43 12.11
C THR A 379 -3.99 5.71 12.72
N ASN A 380 -3.62 6.71 11.91
CA ASN A 380 -2.81 7.83 12.40
C ASN A 380 -3.40 9.22 12.16
N LEU A 381 -4.65 9.36 11.67
CA LEU A 381 -5.19 10.66 11.28
C LEU A 381 -5.09 11.71 12.40
N TRP A 382 -5.44 11.32 13.60
CA TRP A 382 -5.44 12.20 14.77
C TRP A 382 -4.20 12.03 15.67
N ALA A 383 -3.24 11.19 15.25
CA ALA A 383 -2.00 11.01 15.96
C ALA A 383 -1.21 12.33 16.02
N LYS A 384 -0.70 12.64 17.21
CA LYS A 384 0.11 13.84 17.47
C LYS A 384 1.57 13.44 17.60
N PHE A 385 2.42 14.36 17.17
CA PHE A 385 3.87 14.16 17.18
C PHE A 385 4.55 15.35 17.85
N VAL A 386 5.69 15.08 18.49
CA VAL A 386 6.56 16.10 19.07
C VAL A 386 7.73 16.35 18.11
N LYS A 387 8.17 17.62 17.97
CA LYS A 387 9.36 18.04 17.21
C LYS A 387 9.36 17.77 15.69
N ILE A 388 8.34 17.15 15.12
CA ILE A 388 8.30 16.81 13.70
C ILE A 388 6.97 17.27 13.08
N ASP A 389 7.03 17.94 11.94
CA ASP A 389 5.83 18.22 11.15
C ASP A 389 5.28 16.90 10.58
N ALA A 390 3.97 16.72 10.58
CA ALA A 390 3.35 15.48 10.14
C ALA A 390 2.29 15.72 9.07
N LEU A 391 2.45 15.10 7.92
CA LEU A 391 1.52 15.12 6.79
C LEU A 391 0.90 13.74 6.61
N LYS A 392 -0.43 13.68 6.55
CA LYS A 392 -1.20 12.46 6.32
C LYS A 392 -2.05 12.67 5.08
N LEU A 393 -1.84 11.84 4.08
CA LEU A 393 -2.50 11.91 2.77
C LEU A 393 -3.16 10.58 2.45
N GLY A 394 -4.38 10.61 1.92
CA GLY A 394 -5.04 9.39 1.46
C GLY A 394 -6.43 9.64 0.93
N MET A 395 -7.03 8.57 0.42
CA MET A 395 -8.40 8.54 -0.10
C MET A 395 -9.27 7.67 0.78
N VAL A 396 -10.52 8.07 0.96
CA VAL A 396 -11.54 7.28 1.67
C VAL A 396 -12.09 6.21 0.72
N LYS A 397 -11.78 4.94 0.96
CA LYS A 397 -12.12 3.80 0.09
C LYS A 397 -13.16 2.84 0.69
N HIS A 398 -13.53 3.02 1.96
CA HIS A 398 -14.52 2.22 2.66
C HIS A 398 -15.60 3.11 3.30
N LEU A 399 -16.85 2.65 3.24
CA LEU A 399 -17.99 3.38 3.84
C LEU A 399 -17.82 3.56 5.35
N GLU A 400 -17.26 2.57 6.04
CA GLU A 400 -17.01 2.59 7.48
C GLU A 400 -16.00 3.69 7.88
N VAL A 401 -15.07 4.02 6.97
CA VAL A 401 -14.12 5.12 7.15
C VAL A 401 -14.78 6.46 6.81
N ALA A 402 -15.61 6.50 5.76
CA ALA A 402 -16.37 7.67 5.40
C ALA A 402 -17.28 8.13 6.54
N GLU A 403 -18.00 7.21 7.16
CA GLU A 403 -18.87 7.47 8.32
C GLU A 403 -18.10 8.05 9.52
N LEU A 404 -16.86 7.59 9.78
CA LEU A 404 -16.02 8.11 10.85
C LEU A 404 -15.58 9.56 10.62
N LEU A 405 -15.55 9.99 9.37
CA LEU A 405 -15.09 11.33 8.96
C LEU A 405 -16.25 12.28 8.62
N ASP A 406 -17.51 11.81 8.76
CA ASP A 406 -18.69 12.53 8.26
C ASP A 406 -18.53 12.90 6.77
N GLY A 407 -17.94 12.00 6.00
CA GLY A 407 -17.57 12.13 4.60
C GLY A 407 -18.23 11.09 3.70
N GLU A 408 -17.75 11.00 2.47
CA GLU A 408 -18.24 10.09 1.45
C GLU A 408 -17.10 9.22 0.89
N LEU A 409 -17.47 8.15 0.17
CA LEU A 409 -16.50 7.39 -0.61
C LEU A 409 -15.75 8.31 -1.60
N TYR A 410 -14.46 8.05 -1.73
CA TYR A 410 -13.54 8.80 -2.58
C TYR A 410 -13.33 10.26 -2.15
N ASP A 411 -13.65 10.60 -0.91
CA ASP A 411 -13.18 11.85 -0.33
C ASP A 411 -11.68 11.85 -0.13
N CYS A 412 -11.08 13.02 -0.34
CA CYS A 412 -9.66 13.24 -0.13
C CYS A 412 -9.39 13.68 1.31
N VAL A 413 -8.25 13.26 1.83
CA VAL A 413 -7.78 13.65 3.17
C VAL A 413 -6.37 14.22 3.06
N CYS A 414 -6.22 15.49 3.45
CA CYS A 414 -4.95 16.17 3.63
C CYS A 414 -4.91 16.72 5.05
N LYS A 415 -4.33 15.98 5.98
CA LYS A 415 -4.16 16.40 7.37
C LYS A 415 -2.72 16.81 7.61
N PHE A 416 -2.51 18.03 8.09
CA PHE A 416 -1.19 18.56 8.38
C PHE A 416 -1.09 19.10 9.80
N ASP A 417 -0.13 18.61 10.56
CA ASP A 417 0.15 19.02 11.92
C ASP A 417 1.59 19.55 12.00
N VAL A 418 1.74 20.74 12.57
CA VAL A 418 3.06 21.34 12.84
C VAL A 418 3.63 20.73 14.12
N GLY A 419 4.89 20.30 14.09
CA GLY A 419 5.61 19.79 15.26
C GLY A 419 5.66 20.82 16.40
N ARG A 420 5.45 20.36 17.62
CA ARG A 420 5.42 21.19 18.82
C ARG A 420 6.78 21.26 19.51
#